data_b1fe497dba60642eea1b8c201fa753b7
#
_entry.id   b1fe497dba60642eea1b8c201fa753b7
#
_cell.length_a   1.000
_cell.length_b   1.000
_cell.length_c   1.000
_cell.angle_alpha   90.00
_cell.angle_beta   90.00
_cell.angle_gamma   90.00
#
_symmetry.space_group_name_H-M   'P 1'
#
loop_
_entity.id
_entity.type
_entity.pdbx_description
1 polymer ?
#
loop_
_entity_poly.entity_id
_entity_poly.type
_entity_poly.pdbx_seq_one_letter_code
_entity_poly.pdbx_strand_id
1 'polypeptide(L)'
;TETVQHAVELSAPGGSIVFVGNPYSDMTLPKAVYWKILRNELRVSGTWNSSFTGSEDDDWHYVVRALAEGRVHPEKLITHRLPMEQLMQGLTIMRDKTEDYVKIMGVNE
;
A
#
# COMPACT_ATOMS: atom_id res chain seq x y z
N THR A 1 7.81 -9.43 -8.68
CA THR A 1 8.90 -9.07 -9.64
C THR A 1 8.35 -8.24 -10.79
N GLU A 2 7.27 -8.65 -11.44
CA GLU A 2 6.67 -7.93 -12.59
C GLU A 2 6.31 -6.48 -12.28
N THR A 3 5.68 -6.22 -11.13
CA THR A 3 5.31 -4.86 -10.72
C THR A 3 6.52 -3.93 -10.63
N VAL A 4 7.65 -4.43 -10.12
CA VAL A 4 8.91 -3.67 -10.03
C VAL A 4 9.48 -3.38 -11.42
N GLN A 5 9.45 -4.37 -12.32
CA GLN A 5 9.89 -4.20 -13.71
C GLN A 5 9.03 -3.16 -14.43
N HIS A 6 7.71 -3.28 -14.34
CA HIS A 6 6.77 -2.32 -14.92
C HIS A 6 6.97 -0.90 -14.37
N ALA A 7 7.20 -0.76 -13.07
CA ALA A 7 7.47 0.55 -12.48
C ALA A 7 8.69 1.22 -13.11
N VAL A 8 9.77 0.45 -13.32
CA VAL A 8 10.97 0.97 -13.99
C VAL A 8 10.71 1.23 -15.47
N GLU A 9 10.04 0.33 -16.17
CA GLU A 9 9.77 0.45 -17.61
C GLU A 9 8.87 1.62 -17.96
N LEU A 10 7.91 1.94 -17.13
CA LEU A 10 6.97 3.04 -17.33
C LEU A 10 7.47 4.39 -16.85
N SER A 11 8.56 4.41 -16.06
CA SER A 11 9.11 5.66 -15.53
C SER A 11 9.77 6.52 -16.61
N ALA A 12 9.44 7.80 -16.60
CA ALA A 12 10.12 8.80 -17.41
C ALA A 12 11.54 9.08 -16.90
N PRO A 13 12.45 9.60 -17.75
CA PRO A 13 13.76 10.06 -17.29
C PRO A 13 13.67 11.07 -16.14
N GLY A 14 14.52 10.92 -15.13
CA GLY A 14 14.51 11.73 -13.90
C GLY A 14 13.36 11.39 -12.93
N GLY A 15 12.52 10.41 -13.27
CA GLY A 15 11.37 9.99 -12.47
C GLY A 15 11.72 9.38 -11.12
N SER A 16 10.70 9.25 -10.26
CA SER A 16 10.85 8.65 -8.93
C SER A 16 9.96 7.41 -8.79
N ILE A 17 10.50 6.38 -8.18
CA ILE A 17 9.81 5.13 -7.82
C ILE A 17 9.91 4.95 -6.31
N VAL A 18 8.77 4.66 -5.69
CA VAL A 18 8.71 4.33 -4.26
C VAL A 18 8.15 2.92 -4.10
N PHE A 19 8.93 2.04 -3.50
CA PHE A 19 8.48 0.70 -3.18
C PHE A 19 7.73 0.68 -1.85
N VAL A 20 6.56 0.03 -1.87
CA VAL A 20 5.66 -0.12 -0.73
C VAL A 20 5.29 -1.60 -0.59
N GLY A 21 5.37 -2.13 0.59
CA GLY A 21 5.00 -3.52 0.87
C GLY A 21 6.10 -4.54 0.58
N ASN A 22 5.86 -5.77 1.02
CA ASN A 22 6.82 -6.86 0.93
C ASN A 22 6.69 -7.63 -0.38
N PRO A 23 7.81 -8.02 -1.01
CA PRO A 23 7.76 -9.00 -2.07
C PRO A 23 7.37 -10.39 -1.51
N TYR A 24 6.64 -11.16 -2.30
CA TYR A 24 6.26 -12.53 -1.94
C TYR A 24 7.44 -13.51 -2.01
N SER A 25 8.41 -13.27 -2.88
CA SER A 25 9.58 -14.11 -3.12
C SER A 25 10.77 -13.26 -3.55
N ASP A 26 11.92 -13.91 -3.73
CA ASP A 26 13.12 -13.28 -4.27
C ASP A 26 12.81 -12.57 -5.61
N MET A 27 13.43 -11.42 -5.79
CA MET A 27 13.25 -10.60 -6.98
C MET A 27 14.50 -10.60 -7.84
N THR A 28 14.32 -10.84 -9.12
CA THR A 28 15.39 -10.73 -10.12
C THR A 28 15.01 -9.67 -11.13
N LEU A 29 15.91 -8.70 -11.35
CA LEU A 29 15.72 -7.71 -12.40
C LEU A 29 16.56 -8.09 -13.63
N PRO A 30 15.96 -8.19 -14.82
CA PRO A 30 16.70 -8.29 -16.06
C PRO A 30 17.71 -7.14 -16.21
N LYS A 31 18.88 -7.41 -16.81
CA LYS A 31 19.92 -6.40 -17.04
C LYS A 31 19.37 -5.14 -17.74
N ALA A 32 18.45 -5.31 -18.69
CA ALA A 32 17.86 -4.19 -19.41
C ALA A 32 17.03 -3.28 -18.49
N VAL A 33 16.30 -3.84 -17.54
CA VAL A 33 15.50 -3.09 -16.54
C VAL A 33 16.44 -2.34 -15.60
N TYR A 34 17.46 -3.01 -15.07
CA TYR A 34 18.47 -2.34 -14.23
C TYR A 34 19.16 -1.19 -14.98
N TRP A 35 19.52 -1.41 -16.24
CA TRP A 35 20.15 -0.37 -17.07
C TRP A 35 19.25 0.85 -17.26
N LYS A 36 17.93 0.67 -17.33
CA LYS A 36 17.01 1.78 -17.45
C LYS A 36 17.02 2.67 -16.20
N ILE A 37 17.19 2.11 -15.02
CA ILE A 37 17.37 2.90 -13.78
C ILE A 37 18.55 3.84 -13.92
N LEU A 38 19.69 3.35 -14.40
CA LEU A 38 20.89 4.15 -14.56
C LEU A 38 20.76 5.19 -15.67
N ARG A 39 20.32 4.76 -16.85
CA ARG A 39 20.26 5.63 -18.04
C ARG A 39 19.20 6.72 -17.97
N ASN A 40 18.12 6.45 -17.25
CA ASN A 40 17.06 7.41 -17.02
C ASN A 40 17.24 8.20 -15.71
N GLU A 41 18.36 8.00 -14.99
CA GLU A 41 18.64 8.68 -13.70
C GLU A 41 17.46 8.60 -12.73
N LEU A 42 16.86 7.40 -12.63
CA LEU A 42 15.68 7.19 -11.79
C LEU A 42 16.06 7.24 -10.31
N ARG A 43 15.22 7.89 -9.51
CA ARG A 43 15.31 7.86 -8.06
C ARG A 43 14.46 6.71 -7.54
N VAL A 44 15.10 5.73 -6.90
CA VAL A 44 14.43 4.56 -6.34
C VAL A 44 14.56 4.61 -4.84
N SER A 45 13.45 4.55 -4.14
CA SER A 45 13.39 4.56 -2.68
C SER A 45 12.35 3.57 -2.19
N GLY A 46 12.36 3.30 -0.89
CA GLY A 46 11.36 2.47 -0.22
C GLY A 46 10.69 3.25 0.90
N THR A 47 9.49 2.83 1.25
CA THR A 47 8.81 3.23 2.46
C THR A 47 8.40 1.97 3.23
N TRP A 48 8.33 2.07 4.56
CA TRP A 48 7.97 0.93 5.39
C TRP A 48 6.67 1.20 6.14
N ASN A 49 6.75 1.57 7.35
CA ASN A 49 5.58 1.85 8.18
C ASN A 49 5.32 3.35 8.28
N SER A 50 4.08 3.69 8.64
CA SER A 50 3.76 5.03 9.09
C SER A 50 4.55 5.40 10.34
N SER A 51 4.99 6.64 10.45
CA SER A 51 5.70 7.14 11.62
C SER A 51 4.74 7.34 12.80
N PHE A 52 5.21 6.96 14.00
CA PHE A 52 4.59 7.30 15.26
C PHE A 52 5.70 7.70 16.24
N THR A 53 5.95 8.98 16.33
CA THR A 53 7.03 9.55 17.18
C THR A 53 6.51 10.24 18.43
N GLY A 54 5.21 10.37 18.57
CA GLY A 54 4.55 11.13 19.62
C GLY A 54 4.57 12.66 19.38
N SER A 55 5.02 13.09 18.21
CA SER A 55 4.93 14.51 17.81
C SER A 55 3.67 14.74 16.98
N GLU A 56 3.19 15.99 16.97
CA GLU A 56 1.99 16.37 16.22
C GLU A 56 2.15 16.26 14.70
N ASP A 57 3.39 16.13 14.21
CA ASP A 57 3.74 16.09 12.80
C ASP A 57 3.99 14.67 12.28
N ASP A 58 3.84 13.63 13.11
CA ASP A 58 3.94 12.27 12.63
C ASP A 58 2.71 11.84 11.82
N ASP A 59 2.85 10.74 11.06
CA ASP A 59 1.80 10.27 10.14
C ASP A 59 0.50 9.94 10.87
N TRP A 60 0.58 9.39 12.09
CA TRP A 60 -0.60 9.02 12.85
C TRP A 60 -1.40 10.25 13.30
N HIS A 61 -0.73 11.24 13.88
CA HIS A 61 -1.38 12.48 14.29
C HIS A 61 -1.92 13.27 13.10
N TYR A 62 -1.15 13.28 11.98
CA TYR A 62 -1.62 13.92 10.75
C TYR A 62 -2.90 13.28 10.22
N VAL A 63 -2.94 11.92 10.13
CA VAL A 63 -4.11 11.20 9.60
C VAL A 63 -5.31 11.36 10.52
N VAL A 64 -5.14 11.24 11.84
CA VAL A 64 -6.25 11.42 12.79
C VAL A 64 -6.84 12.83 12.70
N ARG A 65 -5.99 13.85 12.58
CA ARG A 65 -6.41 15.23 12.34
C ARG A 65 -7.17 15.38 11.04
N ALA A 66 -6.66 14.80 9.95
CA ALA A 66 -7.31 14.85 8.64
C ALA A 66 -8.70 14.17 8.64
N LEU A 67 -8.86 13.09 9.41
CA LEU A 67 -10.16 12.44 9.63
C LEU A 67 -11.11 13.34 10.42
N ALA A 68 -10.65 13.94 11.52
CA ALA A 68 -11.45 14.83 12.36
C ALA A 68 -11.92 16.08 11.60
N GLU A 69 -11.11 16.59 10.70
CA GLU A 69 -11.41 17.74 9.84
C GLU A 69 -12.21 17.37 8.57
N GLY A 70 -12.52 16.11 8.37
CA GLY A 70 -13.25 15.63 7.18
C GLY A 70 -12.50 15.81 5.87
N ARG A 71 -11.16 15.88 5.89
CA ARG A 71 -10.32 15.99 4.69
C ARG A 71 -10.10 14.66 3.98
N VAL A 72 -10.29 13.54 4.68
CA VAL A 72 -10.20 12.19 4.13
C VAL A 72 -11.42 11.38 4.53
N HIS A 73 -11.88 10.51 3.65
CA HIS A 73 -13.10 9.74 3.77
C HIS A 73 -12.83 8.25 3.53
N PRO A 74 -12.10 7.56 4.45
CA PRO A 74 -11.72 6.15 4.28
C PRO A 74 -12.91 5.19 4.40
N GLU A 75 -14.05 5.64 4.94
CA GLU A 75 -15.28 4.85 5.05
C GLU A 75 -15.76 4.33 3.70
N LYS A 76 -15.43 5.02 2.60
CA LYS A 76 -15.74 4.62 1.22
C LYS A 76 -14.96 3.39 0.77
N LEU A 77 -13.86 3.08 1.44
CA LEU A 77 -13.04 1.90 1.15
C LEU A 77 -13.51 0.66 1.91
N ILE A 78 -14.41 0.81 2.90
CA ILE A 78 -14.92 -0.32 3.68
C ILE A 78 -15.99 -1.03 2.86
N THR A 79 -15.62 -2.18 2.29
CA THR A 79 -16.51 -3.00 1.49
C THR A 79 -17.35 -3.95 2.33
N HIS A 80 -16.81 -4.42 3.46
CA HIS A 80 -17.49 -5.37 4.34
C HIS A 80 -17.39 -4.90 5.79
N ARG A 81 -18.52 -4.95 6.49
CA ARG A 81 -18.62 -4.76 7.94
C ARG A 81 -19.18 -6.02 8.54
N LEU A 82 -18.39 -6.74 9.30
CA LEU A 82 -18.76 -8.03 9.87
C LEU A 82 -18.79 -7.92 11.39
N PRO A 83 -19.76 -8.53 12.06
CA PRO A 83 -19.69 -8.74 13.50
C PRO A 83 -18.39 -9.45 13.87
N MET A 84 -17.87 -9.22 15.08
CA MET A 84 -16.60 -9.80 15.50
C MET A 84 -16.60 -11.35 15.42
N GLU A 85 -17.74 -11.98 15.68
CA GLU A 85 -17.90 -13.44 15.59
C GLU A 85 -17.72 -13.97 14.16
N GLN A 86 -17.95 -13.12 13.15
CA GLN A 86 -17.82 -13.46 11.74
C GLN A 86 -16.50 -13.00 11.11
N LEU A 87 -15.57 -12.44 11.88
CA LEU A 87 -14.31 -11.90 11.34
C LEU A 87 -13.49 -12.95 10.58
N MET A 88 -13.57 -14.22 10.98
CA MET A 88 -12.91 -15.34 10.29
C MET A 88 -13.45 -15.53 8.86
N GLN A 89 -14.73 -15.22 8.61
CA GLN A 89 -15.29 -15.22 7.25
C GLN A 89 -14.61 -14.16 6.39
N GLY A 90 -14.33 -13.00 6.95
CA GLY A 90 -13.57 -11.94 6.25
C GLY A 90 -12.18 -12.41 5.81
N LEU A 91 -11.46 -13.15 6.66
CA LEU A 91 -10.17 -13.73 6.29
C LEU A 91 -10.29 -14.77 5.17
N THR A 92 -11.39 -15.56 5.17
CA THR A 92 -11.67 -16.52 4.10
C THR A 92 -11.92 -15.81 2.76
N ILE A 93 -12.73 -14.74 2.75
CA ILE A 93 -12.96 -13.91 1.57
C ILE A 93 -11.63 -13.39 1.01
N MET A 94 -10.76 -12.86 1.87
CA MET A 94 -9.45 -12.33 1.46
C MET A 94 -8.52 -13.40 0.90
N ARG A 95 -8.50 -14.58 1.51
CA ARG A 95 -7.65 -15.70 1.08
C ARG A 95 -8.11 -16.29 -0.25
N ASP A 96 -9.40 -16.57 -0.35
CA ASP A 96 -9.97 -17.36 -1.46
C ASP A 96 -10.50 -16.46 -2.59
N LYS A 97 -10.53 -15.13 -2.35
CA LYS A 97 -11.01 -14.12 -3.32
C LYS A 97 -12.39 -14.44 -3.87
N THR A 98 -13.30 -14.86 -2.99
CA THR A 98 -14.66 -15.25 -3.33
C THR A 98 -15.56 -14.06 -3.68
N GLU A 99 -15.17 -12.87 -3.26
CA GLU A 99 -15.87 -11.61 -3.50
C GLU A 99 -14.85 -10.49 -3.71
N ASP A 100 -15.26 -9.42 -4.40
CA ASP A 100 -14.44 -8.22 -4.51
C ASP A 100 -14.39 -7.49 -3.16
N TYR A 101 -13.18 -7.21 -2.69
CA TYR A 101 -12.98 -6.49 -1.44
C TYR A 101 -11.88 -5.45 -1.53
N VAL A 102 -11.99 -4.41 -0.72
CA VAL A 102 -10.93 -3.43 -0.48
C VAL A 102 -10.55 -3.45 0.99
N LYS A 103 -11.53 -3.22 1.87
CA LYS A 103 -11.33 -3.25 3.31
C LYS A 103 -12.45 -4.02 3.98
N ILE A 104 -12.10 -5.07 4.70
CA ILE A 104 -13.01 -5.84 5.56
C ILE A 104 -12.75 -5.42 7.00
N MET A 105 -13.80 -5.02 7.70
CA MET A 105 -13.72 -4.49 9.06
C MET A 105 -14.60 -5.32 10.01
N GLY A 106 -14.02 -5.74 11.13
CA GLY A 106 -14.80 -6.25 12.28
C GLY A 106 -15.39 -5.07 13.04
N VAL A 107 -16.67 -5.14 13.37
CA VAL A 107 -17.39 -4.12 14.14
C VAL A 107 -18.03 -4.74 15.37
N ASN A 108 -18.06 -3.99 16.47
CA ASN A 108 -18.86 -4.28 17.62
C ASN A 108 -20.19 -3.51 17.46
N GLU A 109 -21.28 -4.24 17.45
CA GLU A 109 -22.63 -3.65 17.50
C GLU A 109 -23.07 -3.49 18.95
#